data_aeb5de216ceef914b5ecbcdc5b9d299a
#
_entry.id   aeb5de216ceef914b5ecbcdc5b9d299a
#
_cell.length_a   1.000
_cell.length_b   1.000
_cell.length_c   1.000
_cell.angle_alpha   90.00
_cell.angle_beta   90.00
_cell.angle_gamma   90.00
#
_symmetry.space_group_name_H-M   'P 1'
#
loop_
_entity.id
_entity.type
_entity.pdbx_description
1 polymer ?
#
loop_
_entity_poly.entity_id
_entity_poly.type
_entity_poly.pdbx_seq_one_letter_code
_entity_poly.pdbx_strand_id
1 'polypeptide(L)'
;MSIKSGEAHTLDERFDRIVSIGMFEHVGVKNDREYFTIARRCLNDNGLFVPHTISGNITGNHTNAWIDRYIFPNSVIPSAAQVSQAVEGQFVIEDWHNFGADYARTLMAWRANFDAAWPRLSSRYDERFRRMWHFYLDSTCANFETRGLHVWQLVLSPGGVRGGYVAPR
;
A
#
# COMPACT_ATOMS: atom_id res chain seq x y z
N MET A 1 13.88 -6.83 10.10
CA MET A 1 14.72 -5.77 9.52
C MET A 1 13.80 -4.82 8.76
N SER A 2 13.89 -3.53 8.99
CA SER A 2 13.09 -2.51 8.29
C SER A 2 14.01 -1.79 7.30
N ILE A 3 13.65 -1.77 6.02
CA ILE A 3 14.46 -1.20 4.95
C ILE A 3 13.77 0.04 4.43
N LYS A 4 14.49 1.14 4.32
CA LYS A 4 14.00 2.37 3.68
C LYS A 4 14.10 2.25 2.16
N SER A 5 13.19 2.88 1.42
CA SER A 5 13.08 2.76 -0.03
C SER A 5 14.39 3.02 -0.81
N GLY A 6 15.26 3.91 -0.32
CA GLY A 6 16.57 4.20 -0.93
C GLY A 6 17.64 3.12 -0.74
N GLU A 7 17.45 2.21 0.21
CA GLU A 7 18.43 1.15 0.53
C GLU A 7 18.11 -0.17 -0.18
N ALA A 8 16.92 -0.32 -0.74
CA ALA A 8 16.47 -1.55 -1.37
C ALA A 8 17.32 -1.97 -2.59
N HIS A 9 17.88 -1.00 -3.32
CA HIS A 9 18.72 -1.26 -4.49
C HIS A 9 20.05 -1.92 -4.15
N THR A 10 20.56 -1.74 -2.92
CA THR A 10 21.87 -2.24 -2.48
C THR A 10 21.81 -3.55 -1.71
N LEU A 11 20.57 -4.06 -1.46
CA LEU A 11 20.39 -5.32 -0.73
C LEU A 11 20.89 -6.52 -1.55
N ASP A 12 21.78 -7.29 -0.98
CA ASP A 12 22.28 -8.56 -1.52
C ASP A 12 21.97 -9.76 -0.60
N GLU A 13 21.03 -9.56 0.32
CA GLU A 13 20.55 -10.59 1.24
C GLU A 13 19.30 -11.27 0.69
N ARG A 14 19.09 -12.54 1.04
CA ARG A 14 17.90 -13.31 0.69
C ARG A 14 17.07 -13.63 1.91
N PHE A 15 15.75 -13.61 1.74
CA PHE A 15 14.77 -13.79 2.81
C PHE A 15 13.75 -14.86 2.42
N ASP A 16 13.23 -15.57 3.41
CA ASP A 16 12.11 -16.49 3.21
C ASP A 16 10.78 -15.76 3.13
N ARG A 17 10.69 -14.59 3.76
CA ARG A 17 9.48 -13.78 3.81
C ARG A 17 9.83 -12.32 3.67
N ILE A 18 9.17 -11.66 2.72
CA ILE A 18 9.25 -10.20 2.54
C ILE A 18 7.83 -9.64 2.72
N VAL A 19 7.71 -8.58 3.50
CA VAL A 19 6.46 -7.84 3.67
C VAL A 19 6.72 -6.37 3.35
N SER A 20 5.85 -5.78 2.54
CA SER A 20 5.89 -4.36 2.20
C SER A 20 4.51 -3.74 2.39
N ILE A 21 4.41 -2.73 3.24
CA ILE A 21 3.14 -2.12 3.64
C ILE A 21 3.17 -0.63 3.32
N GLY A 22 2.26 -0.15 2.46
CA GLY A 22 2.10 1.26 2.12
C GLY A 22 3.33 1.87 1.45
N MET A 23 4.14 1.07 0.77
CA MET A 23 5.34 1.53 0.07
C MET A 23 5.12 1.63 -1.44
N PHE A 24 4.37 0.70 -2.02
CA PHE A 24 4.20 0.59 -3.46
C PHE A 24 3.59 1.85 -4.07
N GLU A 25 2.69 2.52 -3.35
CA GLU A 25 2.09 3.80 -3.73
C GLU A 25 3.10 4.94 -3.93
N HIS A 26 4.31 4.78 -3.40
CA HIS A 26 5.35 5.82 -3.38
C HIS A 26 6.56 5.51 -4.27
N VAL A 27 6.60 4.36 -4.94
CA VAL A 27 7.72 4.01 -5.83
C VAL A 27 7.62 4.69 -7.20
N GLY A 28 6.39 5.04 -7.61
CA GLY A 28 6.08 5.68 -8.88
C GLY A 28 6.03 4.72 -10.06
N VAL A 29 5.09 4.94 -10.98
CA VAL A 29 4.72 4.01 -12.09
C VAL A 29 5.92 3.52 -12.91
N LYS A 30 6.93 4.38 -13.11
CA LYS A 30 8.14 4.00 -13.86
C LYS A 30 8.98 2.94 -13.16
N ASN A 31 8.83 2.81 -11.85
CA ASN A 31 9.62 1.92 -11.00
C ASN A 31 8.80 0.69 -10.53
N ASP A 32 7.52 0.59 -10.91
CA ASP A 32 6.64 -0.50 -10.45
C ASP A 32 7.27 -1.87 -10.71
N ARG A 33 7.76 -2.10 -11.92
CA ARG A 33 8.41 -3.37 -12.27
C ARG A 33 9.72 -3.58 -11.51
N GLU A 34 10.53 -2.53 -11.36
CA GLU A 34 11.80 -2.57 -10.61
C GLU A 34 11.57 -2.95 -9.14
N TYR A 35 10.54 -2.41 -8.50
CA TYR A 35 10.15 -2.76 -7.14
C TYR A 35 9.94 -4.27 -6.97
N PHE A 36 9.20 -4.91 -7.88
CA PHE A 36 8.99 -6.35 -7.85
C PHE A 36 10.27 -7.12 -8.21
N THR A 37 11.09 -6.61 -9.13
CA THR A 37 12.40 -7.21 -9.48
C THR A 37 13.33 -7.26 -8.27
N ILE A 38 13.39 -6.20 -7.48
CA ILE A 38 14.19 -6.16 -6.25
C ILE A 38 13.65 -7.18 -5.24
N ALA A 39 12.34 -7.20 -5.00
CA ALA A 39 11.72 -8.16 -4.11
C ALA A 39 12.01 -9.62 -4.56
N ARG A 40 11.92 -9.89 -5.88
CA ARG A 40 12.23 -11.21 -6.45
C ARG A 40 13.69 -11.63 -6.21
N ARG A 41 14.63 -10.70 -6.40
CA ARG A 41 16.06 -10.95 -6.16
C ARG A 41 16.35 -11.27 -4.69
N CYS A 42 15.70 -10.54 -3.77
CA CYS A 42 15.90 -10.70 -2.34
C CYS A 42 15.09 -11.87 -1.73
N LEU A 43 14.31 -12.61 -2.53
CA LEU A 43 13.48 -13.69 -2.03
C LEU A 43 14.10 -15.04 -2.35
N ASN A 44 14.13 -15.96 -1.37
CA ASN A 44 14.49 -17.36 -1.58
C ASN A 44 13.47 -18.05 -2.51
N ASP A 45 13.85 -19.15 -3.17
CA ASP A 45 13.00 -19.79 -4.19
C ASP A 45 11.67 -20.31 -3.64
N ASN A 46 11.61 -20.71 -2.37
CA ASN A 46 10.39 -21.10 -1.66
C ASN A 46 9.84 -19.97 -0.79
N GLY A 47 10.28 -18.74 -1.01
CA GLY A 47 9.87 -17.57 -0.24
C GLY A 47 8.52 -17.02 -0.66
N LEU A 48 7.94 -16.18 0.21
CA LEU A 48 6.70 -15.44 -0.08
C LEU A 48 6.94 -13.95 0.08
N PHE A 49 6.43 -13.18 -0.87
CA PHE A 49 6.39 -11.73 -0.82
C PHE A 49 4.94 -11.26 -0.65
N VAL A 50 4.71 -10.42 0.35
CA VAL A 50 3.38 -9.89 0.68
C VAL A 50 3.39 -8.37 0.55
N PRO A 51 3.09 -7.81 -0.61
CA PRO A 51 2.78 -6.39 -0.75
C PRO A 51 1.36 -6.10 -0.26
N HIS A 52 1.25 -5.06 0.57
CA HIS A 52 0.00 -4.51 1.08
C HIS A 52 -0.08 -3.05 0.66
N THR A 53 -1.06 -2.68 -0.16
CA THR A 53 -1.10 -1.38 -0.83
C THR A 53 -2.52 -0.86 -0.96
N ILE A 54 -2.69 0.46 -0.82
CA ILE A 54 -3.92 1.14 -1.25
C ILE A 54 -3.96 1.12 -2.77
N SER A 55 -5.15 0.85 -3.33
CA SER A 55 -5.33 0.64 -4.76
C SER A 55 -6.66 1.16 -5.25
N GLY A 56 -6.78 1.34 -6.55
CA GLY A 56 -7.98 1.87 -7.20
C GLY A 56 -8.44 1.04 -8.40
N ASN A 57 -9.62 1.41 -8.92
CA ASN A 57 -10.24 0.70 -10.05
C ASN A 57 -9.74 1.17 -11.43
N ILE A 58 -9.07 2.32 -11.48
CA ILE A 58 -8.72 3.00 -12.74
C ILE A 58 -7.22 3.21 -12.80
N THR A 59 -6.62 2.85 -13.92
CA THR A 59 -5.20 3.09 -14.19
C THR A 59 -4.92 4.60 -14.27
N GLY A 60 -3.95 5.05 -13.49
CA GLY A 60 -3.50 6.43 -13.45
C GLY A 60 -1.99 6.54 -13.18
N ASN A 61 -1.47 7.75 -13.34
CA ASN A 61 -0.05 8.06 -13.10
C ASN A 61 0.14 9.20 -12.09
N HIS A 62 -0.94 9.64 -11.47
CA HIS A 62 -0.95 10.68 -10.45
C HIS A 62 -2.11 10.45 -9.49
N THR A 63 -2.00 10.97 -8.29
CA THR A 63 -3.09 10.98 -7.32
C THR A 63 -3.91 12.29 -7.42
N ASN A 64 -4.97 12.40 -6.63
CA ASN A 64 -5.75 13.62 -6.51
C ASN A 64 -4.84 14.80 -6.08
N ALA A 65 -4.97 15.97 -6.73
CA ALA A 65 -4.12 17.13 -6.50
C ALA A 65 -4.12 17.63 -5.04
N TRP A 66 -5.22 17.46 -4.31
CA TRP A 66 -5.30 17.83 -2.91
C TRP A 66 -4.54 16.83 -2.04
N ILE A 67 -4.67 15.53 -2.29
CA ILE A 67 -3.91 14.47 -1.59
C ILE A 67 -2.41 14.63 -1.87
N ASP A 68 -2.05 14.85 -3.13
CA ASP A 68 -0.65 15.09 -3.54
C ASP A 68 -0.04 16.27 -2.78
N ARG A 69 -0.78 17.38 -2.69
CA ARG A 69 -0.26 18.59 -2.05
C ARG A 69 -0.14 18.51 -0.54
N TYR A 70 -1.08 17.85 0.15
CA TYR A 70 -1.23 17.99 1.60
C TYR A 70 -0.96 16.72 2.41
N ILE A 71 -1.03 15.54 1.80
CA ILE A 71 -1.00 14.27 2.54
C ILE A 71 0.13 13.38 2.02
N PHE A 72 0.13 13.01 0.74
CA PHE A 72 1.06 12.05 0.14
C PHE A 72 1.64 12.59 -1.17
N PRO A 73 2.62 13.50 -1.10
CA PRO A 73 3.27 14.03 -2.29
C PRO A 73 3.85 12.93 -3.18
N ASN A 74 3.62 13.04 -4.50
CA ASN A 74 4.09 12.12 -5.54
C ASN A 74 3.57 10.68 -5.42
N SER A 75 2.53 10.43 -4.64
CA SER A 75 1.93 9.09 -4.56
C SER A 75 1.10 8.76 -5.79
N VAL A 76 1.00 7.48 -6.11
CA VAL A 76 0.12 6.96 -7.16
C VAL A 76 -0.66 5.76 -6.60
N ILE A 77 -1.97 5.77 -6.79
CA ILE A 77 -2.83 4.65 -6.43
C ILE A 77 -2.84 3.65 -7.58
N PRO A 78 -2.21 2.47 -7.45
CA PRO A 78 -2.12 1.51 -8.53
C PRO A 78 -3.48 0.86 -8.82
N SER A 79 -3.73 0.55 -10.09
CA SER A 79 -4.84 -0.30 -10.51
C SER A 79 -4.42 -1.78 -10.55
N ALA A 80 -5.41 -2.68 -10.64
CA ALA A 80 -5.15 -4.11 -10.83
C ALA A 80 -4.32 -4.39 -12.10
N ALA A 81 -4.57 -3.64 -13.17
CA ALA A 81 -3.80 -3.76 -14.41
C ALA A 81 -2.31 -3.41 -14.20
N GLN A 82 -2.03 -2.31 -13.49
CA GLN A 82 -0.65 -1.91 -13.19
C GLN A 82 0.07 -2.93 -12.31
N VAL A 83 -0.59 -3.42 -11.25
CA VAL A 83 -0.02 -4.46 -10.39
C VAL A 83 0.24 -5.74 -11.18
N SER A 84 -0.75 -6.24 -11.95
CA SER A 84 -0.62 -7.46 -12.73
C SER A 84 0.51 -7.36 -13.76
N GLN A 85 0.61 -6.23 -14.46
CA GLN A 85 1.68 -5.97 -15.42
C GLN A 85 3.07 -5.93 -14.76
N ALA A 86 3.15 -5.35 -13.55
CA ALA A 86 4.42 -5.24 -12.84
C ALA A 86 4.93 -6.60 -12.32
N VAL A 87 4.03 -7.51 -11.92
CA VAL A 87 4.40 -8.85 -11.42
C VAL A 87 4.54 -9.90 -12.52
N GLU A 88 4.04 -9.63 -13.74
CA GLU A 88 4.03 -10.59 -14.84
C GLU A 88 5.42 -11.13 -15.15
N GLY A 89 5.55 -12.46 -15.23
CA GLY A 89 6.80 -13.16 -15.51
C GLY A 89 7.82 -13.16 -14.37
N GLN A 90 7.50 -12.54 -13.22
CA GLN A 90 8.37 -12.49 -12.04
C GLN A 90 7.84 -13.31 -10.87
N PHE A 91 6.52 -13.35 -10.72
CA PHE A 91 5.84 -14.02 -9.62
C PHE A 91 4.60 -14.77 -10.07
N VAL A 92 4.26 -15.81 -9.33
CA VAL A 92 2.92 -16.40 -9.29
C VAL A 92 2.11 -15.65 -8.24
N ILE A 93 0.91 -15.19 -8.59
CA ILE A 93 -0.05 -14.62 -7.65
C ILE A 93 -0.76 -15.75 -6.95
N GLU A 94 -0.43 -16.02 -5.71
CA GLU A 94 -1.00 -17.10 -4.90
C GLU A 94 -2.34 -16.70 -4.27
N ASP A 95 -2.45 -15.44 -3.84
CA ASP A 95 -3.67 -14.88 -3.25
C ASP A 95 -3.76 -13.37 -3.51
N TRP A 96 -5.00 -12.88 -3.60
CA TRP A 96 -5.30 -11.45 -3.73
C TRP A 96 -6.51 -11.10 -2.86
N HIS A 97 -6.25 -10.60 -1.67
CA HIS A 97 -7.28 -10.24 -0.72
C HIS A 97 -7.56 -8.73 -0.73
N ASN A 98 -8.83 -8.35 -0.69
CA ASN A 98 -9.28 -6.96 -0.68
C ASN A 98 -9.92 -6.60 0.67
N PHE A 99 -9.20 -5.82 1.48
CA PHE A 99 -9.63 -5.30 2.78
C PHE A 99 -10.26 -3.91 2.71
N GLY A 100 -10.61 -3.41 1.51
CA GLY A 100 -11.07 -2.03 1.37
C GLY A 100 -12.23 -1.65 2.28
N ALA A 101 -13.23 -2.52 2.42
CA ALA A 101 -14.39 -2.27 3.29
C ALA A 101 -13.99 -2.17 4.79
N ASP A 102 -12.99 -2.93 5.22
CA ASP A 102 -12.51 -2.90 6.59
C ASP A 102 -11.67 -1.66 6.88
N TYR A 103 -11.00 -1.12 5.86
CA TYR A 103 -10.16 0.06 6.00
C TYR A 103 -10.94 1.34 6.31
N ALA A 104 -12.20 1.42 5.90
CA ALA A 104 -13.10 2.50 6.31
C ALA A 104 -13.24 2.56 7.84
N ARG A 105 -13.37 1.41 8.50
CA ARG A 105 -13.40 1.32 9.97
C ARG A 105 -12.09 1.78 10.62
N THR A 106 -10.96 1.44 10.00
CA THR A 106 -9.64 1.91 10.45
C THR A 106 -9.54 3.42 10.40
N LEU A 107 -9.99 4.06 9.32
CA LEU A 107 -9.99 5.52 9.18
C LEU A 107 -10.88 6.20 10.21
N MET A 108 -12.05 5.64 10.52
CA MET A 108 -12.93 6.16 11.55
C MET A 108 -12.33 6.01 12.96
N ALA A 109 -11.63 4.91 13.23
CA ALA A 109 -10.88 4.75 14.48
C ALA A 109 -9.75 5.79 14.60
N TRP A 110 -9.02 6.06 13.51
CA TRP A 110 -8.01 7.14 13.49
C TRP A 110 -8.64 8.50 13.71
N ARG A 111 -9.82 8.75 13.12
CA ARG A 111 -10.59 9.98 13.30
C ARG A 111 -10.94 10.21 14.79
N ALA A 112 -11.49 9.20 15.43
CA ALA A 112 -11.81 9.25 16.86
C ALA A 112 -10.57 9.47 17.75
N ASN A 113 -9.47 8.77 17.46
CA ASN A 113 -8.19 8.92 18.16
C ASN A 113 -7.61 10.33 17.99
N PHE A 114 -7.71 10.90 16.79
CA PHE A 114 -7.27 12.26 16.50
C PHE A 114 -8.07 13.30 17.30
N ASP A 115 -9.40 13.15 17.34
CA ASP A 115 -10.26 14.05 18.11
C ASP A 115 -9.97 13.98 19.63
N ALA A 116 -9.81 12.79 20.15
CA ALA A 116 -9.44 12.58 21.54
C ALA A 116 -8.05 13.18 21.89
N ALA A 117 -7.14 13.17 20.93
CA ALA A 117 -5.79 13.72 21.09
C ALA A 117 -5.73 15.24 20.86
N TRP A 118 -6.74 15.85 20.25
CA TRP A 118 -6.71 17.25 19.82
C TRP A 118 -6.36 18.24 20.94
N PRO A 119 -6.87 18.13 22.18
CA PRO A 119 -6.48 19.06 23.25
C PRO A 119 -4.97 19.13 23.51
N ARG A 120 -4.23 18.04 23.25
CA ARG A 120 -2.77 17.99 23.38
C ARG A 120 -2.05 18.45 22.12
N LEU A 121 -2.69 18.31 20.94
CA LEU A 121 -2.14 18.67 19.64
C LEU A 121 -2.33 20.14 19.30
N SER A 122 -3.36 20.80 19.83
CA SER A 122 -3.74 22.18 19.53
C SER A 122 -2.68 23.22 19.90
N SER A 123 -1.71 22.88 20.74
CA SER A 123 -0.54 23.73 21.01
C SER A 123 0.51 23.73 19.90
N ARG A 124 0.47 22.74 18.99
CA ARG A 124 1.43 22.55 17.88
C ARG A 124 0.80 22.73 16.49
N TYR A 125 -0.49 22.51 16.38
CA TYR A 125 -1.26 22.53 15.13
C TYR A 125 -2.46 23.45 15.26
N ASP A 126 -2.74 24.21 14.21
CA ASP A 126 -3.85 25.14 14.16
C ASP A 126 -5.18 24.49 13.72
N GLU A 127 -6.28 25.23 13.79
CA GLU A 127 -7.60 24.75 13.35
C GLU A 127 -7.66 24.48 11.83
N ARG A 128 -6.78 25.07 11.02
CA ARG A 128 -6.69 24.75 9.60
C ARG A 128 -6.17 23.32 9.41
N PHE A 129 -5.11 22.94 10.13
CA PHE A 129 -4.60 21.57 10.14
C PHE A 129 -5.66 20.57 10.60
N ARG A 130 -6.39 20.91 11.68
CA ARG A 130 -7.48 20.05 12.18
C ARG A 130 -8.53 19.78 11.11
N ARG A 131 -9.04 20.82 10.45
CA ARG A 131 -10.03 20.67 9.36
C ARG A 131 -9.46 19.89 8.16
N MET A 132 -8.21 20.14 7.81
CA MET A 132 -7.52 19.40 6.73
C MET A 132 -7.43 17.90 7.05
N TRP A 133 -7.06 17.56 8.28
CA TRP A 133 -6.93 16.17 8.72
C TRP A 133 -8.29 15.46 8.79
N HIS A 134 -9.31 16.14 9.28
CA HIS A 134 -10.70 15.65 9.23
C HIS A 134 -11.15 15.38 7.80
N PHE A 135 -10.97 16.34 6.91
CA PHE A 135 -11.33 16.18 5.52
C PHE A 135 -10.63 14.98 4.86
N TYR A 136 -9.35 14.81 5.15
CA TYR A 136 -8.62 13.64 4.67
C TYR A 136 -9.24 12.32 5.15
N LEU A 137 -9.42 12.17 6.44
CA LEU A 137 -9.92 10.93 7.02
C LEU A 137 -11.35 10.63 6.58
N ASP A 138 -12.24 11.63 6.60
CA ASP A 138 -13.64 11.48 6.28
C ASP A 138 -13.84 11.21 4.77
N SER A 139 -13.17 11.96 3.89
CA SER A 139 -13.28 11.77 2.44
C SER A 139 -12.66 10.45 1.98
N THR A 140 -11.55 10.03 2.61
CA THR A 140 -10.91 8.76 2.30
C THR A 140 -11.77 7.59 2.79
N CYS A 141 -12.39 7.70 3.98
CA CYS A 141 -13.36 6.72 4.48
C CYS A 141 -14.52 6.53 3.49
N ALA A 142 -15.15 7.62 3.06
CA ALA A 142 -16.23 7.58 2.08
C ALA A 142 -15.79 6.91 0.76
N ASN A 143 -14.55 7.15 0.33
CA ASN A 143 -13.99 6.51 -0.88
C ASN A 143 -13.82 4.98 -0.73
N PHE A 144 -13.44 4.49 0.45
CA PHE A 144 -13.40 3.05 0.72
C PHE A 144 -14.82 2.45 0.82
N GLU A 145 -15.77 3.13 1.48
CA GLU A 145 -17.17 2.69 1.58
C GLU A 145 -17.84 2.60 0.21
N THR A 146 -17.62 3.58 -0.65
CA THR A 146 -18.16 3.61 -2.02
C THR A 146 -17.38 2.76 -3.01
N ARG A 147 -16.37 2.02 -2.56
CA ARG A 147 -15.54 1.13 -3.37
C ARG A 147 -14.72 1.84 -4.46
N GLY A 148 -14.47 3.13 -4.32
CA GLY A 148 -13.53 3.89 -5.15
C GLY A 148 -12.08 3.57 -4.85
N LEU A 149 -11.79 3.24 -3.58
CA LEU A 149 -10.49 2.77 -3.10
C LEU A 149 -10.57 1.35 -2.52
N HIS A 150 -9.45 0.66 -2.56
CA HIS A 150 -9.24 -0.66 -2.01
C HIS A 150 -7.95 -0.70 -1.19
N VAL A 151 -7.85 -1.66 -0.28
CA VAL A 151 -6.57 -2.10 0.27
C VAL A 151 -6.39 -3.54 -0.18
N TRP A 152 -5.37 -3.78 -0.97
CA TRP A 152 -5.03 -5.12 -1.42
C TRP A 152 -3.84 -5.66 -0.66
N GLN A 153 -3.96 -6.93 -0.31
CA GLN A 153 -2.86 -7.75 0.17
C GLN A 153 -2.69 -8.90 -0.80
N LEU A 154 -1.59 -8.91 -1.51
CA LEU A 154 -1.23 -10.01 -2.39
C LEU A 154 -0.30 -10.96 -1.66
N VAL A 155 -0.35 -12.24 -2.04
CA VAL A 155 0.69 -13.21 -1.70
C VAL A 155 1.33 -13.65 -3.02
N LEU A 156 2.61 -13.44 -3.13
CA LEU A 156 3.40 -13.69 -4.33
C LEU A 156 4.50 -14.72 -4.03
N SER A 157 4.69 -15.66 -4.92
CA SER A 157 5.78 -16.65 -4.86
C SER A 157 6.63 -16.63 -6.12
N PRO A 158 7.94 -16.93 -6.07
CA PRO A 158 8.82 -16.91 -7.24
C PRO A 158 8.48 -17.96 -8.32
N GLY A 159 7.93 -19.09 -7.93
CA GLY A 159 7.72 -20.21 -8.85
C GLY A 159 6.47 -21.05 -8.56
N GLY A 160 5.58 -20.52 -7.74
CA GLY A 160 4.40 -21.24 -7.27
C GLY A 160 4.66 -22.04 -6.00
N VAL A 161 3.70 -22.01 -5.07
CA VAL A 161 3.71 -22.87 -3.88
C VAL A 161 3.31 -24.28 -4.33
N ARG A 162 4.22 -25.25 -4.11
CA ARG A 162 3.94 -26.64 -4.50
C ARG A 162 2.71 -27.16 -3.77
N GLY A 163 1.72 -27.60 -4.52
CA GLY A 163 0.42 -28.04 -4.00
C GLY A 163 -0.61 -26.92 -3.79
N GLY A 164 -0.25 -25.66 -4.09
CA GLY A 164 -1.08 -24.48 -3.95
C GLY A 164 -0.92 -23.80 -2.58
N TYR A 165 -1.25 -22.53 -2.54
CA TYR A 165 -1.26 -21.72 -1.32
C TYR A 165 -2.65 -21.73 -0.68
N VAL A 166 -2.72 -21.93 0.63
CA VAL A 166 -3.98 -21.83 1.39
C VAL A 166 -3.94 -20.55 2.22
N ALA A 167 -4.78 -19.60 1.86
CA ALA A 167 -4.87 -18.32 2.57
C ALA A 167 -5.49 -18.51 3.95
N PRO A 168 -4.86 -18.02 5.04
CA PRO A 168 -5.49 -17.97 6.36
C PRO A 168 -6.57 -16.87 6.34
N ARG A 169 -7.83 -17.29 6.41
CA ARG A 169 -9.02 -16.40 6.42
C ARG A 169 -9.96 -16.80 7.52
#